data_1ed032a128e5b1abdf71f0fdbc457bc8
#
_entry.id   1ed032a128e5b1abdf71f0fdbc457bc8
#
_cell.length_a   1.000
_cell.length_b   1.000
_cell.length_c   1.000
_cell.angle_alpha   90.00
_cell.angle_beta   90.00
_cell.angle_gamma   90.00
#
_symmetry.space_group_name_H-M   'P 1'
#
loop_
_entity.id
_entity.type
_entity.pdbx_description
1 polymer ?
#
loop_
_entity_poly.entity_id
_entity_poly.type
_entity_poly.pdbx_seq_one_letter_code
_entity_poly.pdbx_strand_id
1 'polypeptide(L)'
;MMKKAIKKLLAALLAVAMVCAMAIPAFAYNPGETKEDLNTKHDYGAFQIFEGVISKDNPTLSDVNWGRNITEPDIFLAKLKEDPTIGGKFETDFTAQDVLAVISKWHDSDDNSIAFARVVCHYLYPDANANPTPVATDHTGGINIPKSGYYLIVDTSTFSDDDFYHAYNSFFLLNVPQTPYVVLVNHKVVKPTVEKEVYDNNDIGSTGGWGSSADHAINEPFQFRLIAKLPASENNGRAYDYYKEYAVCFTDTLSDGITFDKLDTVEITNGDGSTPQVINNYTLDPNNPQSSFKLSIDDVKTCVPDLNKGATITVTYTAHLNEKAYVNTVGGGTDNKNSVYLEYSNNPRISTSLDHTPESEVRVYTYQLNNTKYRDDDTPGNELAGAGFRLYSGKVQFTRDYTG
;
A
#
# COMPACT_ATOMS: atom_id res chain seq x y z
N MET A 1 -55.43 -10.64 -3.31
CA MET A 1 -54.49 -11.14 -2.28
C MET A 1 -53.67 -12.35 -2.73
N MET A 2 -54.28 -13.38 -3.29
CA MET A 2 -53.62 -14.63 -3.72
C MET A 2 -52.43 -14.43 -4.73
N LYS A 3 -52.55 -13.52 -5.71
CA LYS A 3 -51.51 -13.25 -6.70
C LYS A 3 -50.22 -12.60 -6.09
N LYS A 4 -50.34 -11.81 -5.02
CA LYS A 4 -49.19 -11.23 -4.29
C LYS A 4 -48.48 -12.28 -3.42
N ALA A 5 -49.24 -13.19 -2.81
CA ALA A 5 -48.68 -14.30 -2.01
C ALA A 5 -47.95 -15.31 -2.88
N ILE A 6 -48.47 -15.63 -4.08
CA ILE A 6 -47.82 -16.52 -5.03
C ILE A 6 -46.54 -15.90 -5.62
N LYS A 7 -46.52 -14.58 -5.89
CA LYS A 7 -45.29 -13.89 -6.30
C LYS A 7 -44.22 -13.85 -5.20
N LYS A 8 -44.62 -13.67 -3.94
CA LYS A 8 -43.70 -13.74 -2.80
C LYS A 8 -43.17 -15.16 -2.58
N LEU A 9 -44.03 -16.17 -2.74
CA LEU A 9 -43.62 -17.57 -2.65
C LEU A 9 -42.71 -17.99 -3.81
N LEU A 10 -42.95 -17.51 -5.04
CA LEU A 10 -42.11 -17.78 -6.21
C LEU A 10 -40.77 -17.06 -6.10
N ALA A 11 -40.74 -15.82 -5.57
CA ALA A 11 -39.50 -15.07 -5.30
C ALA A 11 -38.66 -15.73 -4.20
N ALA A 12 -39.30 -16.23 -3.15
CA ALA A 12 -38.64 -17.02 -2.11
C ALA A 12 -38.09 -18.34 -2.64
N LEU A 13 -38.84 -19.05 -3.54
CA LEU A 13 -38.36 -20.29 -4.16
C LEU A 13 -37.19 -20.05 -5.17
N LEU A 14 -37.21 -18.94 -5.89
CA LEU A 14 -36.08 -18.58 -6.78
C LEU A 14 -34.84 -18.13 -6.01
N ALA A 15 -35.00 -17.39 -4.91
CA ALA A 15 -33.89 -17.01 -4.03
C ALA A 15 -33.20 -18.24 -3.42
N VAL A 16 -34.00 -19.27 -3.12
CA VAL A 16 -33.57 -20.56 -2.58
C VAL A 16 -32.65 -21.35 -3.55
N ALA A 17 -32.88 -21.25 -4.85
CA ALA A 17 -32.13 -22.01 -5.84
C ALA A 17 -30.76 -21.39 -6.21
N MET A 18 -30.55 -20.10 -5.94
CA MET A 18 -29.32 -19.37 -6.34
C MET A 18 -28.25 -19.25 -5.24
N VAL A 19 -28.59 -19.45 -3.98
CA VAL A 19 -27.60 -19.39 -2.87
C VAL A 19 -26.60 -20.54 -2.90
N CYS A 20 -26.90 -21.62 -3.62
CA CYS A 20 -25.97 -22.73 -3.83
C CYS A 20 -24.83 -22.40 -4.82
N ALA A 21 -24.92 -21.30 -5.59
CA ALA A 21 -23.88 -20.89 -6.54
C ALA A 21 -22.86 -19.91 -5.93
N MET A 22 -23.11 -19.39 -4.73
CA MET A 22 -22.18 -18.55 -3.99
C MET A 22 -21.34 -19.35 -2.97
N ALA A 23 -21.06 -20.63 -3.27
CA ALA A 23 -19.91 -21.24 -2.66
C ALA A 23 -18.70 -20.59 -3.30
N ILE A 24 -18.20 -19.49 -2.69
CA ILE A 24 -16.79 -19.20 -2.85
C ILE A 24 -16.10 -20.53 -2.60
N PRO A 25 -15.16 -20.98 -3.41
CA PRO A 25 -14.13 -21.82 -2.87
C PRO A 25 -13.53 -20.99 -1.73
N ALA A 26 -13.98 -21.20 -0.50
CA ALA A 26 -13.19 -20.94 0.68
C ALA A 26 -11.85 -21.47 0.25
N PHE A 27 -10.88 -20.59 0.05
CA PHE A 27 -9.62 -20.86 -0.64
C PHE A 27 -9.17 -22.27 -0.30
N ALA A 28 -9.36 -23.20 -1.25
CA ALA A 28 -9.08 -24.58 -1.00
C ALA A 28 -7.57 -24.66 -0.79
N TYR A 29 -7.18 -25.07 0.40
CA TYR A 29 -5.84 -25.51 0.72
C TYR A 29 -5.39 -26.47 -0.38
N ASN A 30 -4.34 -26.11 -1.09
CA ASN A 30 -3.63 -27.04 -1.97
C ASN A 30 -2.87 -28.03 -1.08
N PRO A 31 -3.20 -29.33 -1.11
CA PRO A 31 -2.45 -30.32 -0.36
C PRO A 31 -1.03 -30.40 -0.92
N GLY A 32 -0.10 -29.70 -0.33
CA GLY A 32 1.31 -29.61 -0.77
C GLY A 32 1.99 -28.30 -0.38
N GLU A 33 1.25 -27.27 -0.03
CA GLU A 33 1.81 -26.07 0.60
C GLU A 33 2.09 -26.37 2.06
N THR A 34 3.33 -26.16 2.48
CA THR A 34 3.73 -26.38 3.88
C THR A 34 3.08 -25.33 4.77
N LYS A 35 2.59 -25.74 5.94
CA LYS A 35 1.96 -24.86 6.96
C LYS A 35 2.80 -23.65 7.38
N GLU A 36 4.06 -23.58 7.00
CA GLU A 36 4.98 -22.50 7.33
C GLU A 36 4.75 -21.23 6.51
N ASP A 37 4.08 -21.31 5.35
CA ASP A 37 3.74 -20.16 4.51
C ASP A 37 2.42 -19.47 4.92
N LEU A 38 1.60 -20.11 5.75
CA LEU A 38 0.45 -19.50 6.40
C LEU A 38 1.00 -18.62 7.53
N ASN A 39 1.25 -17.37 7.23
CA ASN A 39 1.81 -16.41 8.18
C ASN A 39 1.02 -16.42 9.51
N THR A 40 1.58 -17.06 10.52
CA THR A 40 0.99 -17.35 11.83
C THR A 40 0.68 -16.11 12.68
N LYS A 41 0.87 -14.93 12.13
CA LYS A 41 0.67 -13.63 12.80
C LYS A 41 -0.72 -13.02 12.61
N HIS A 42 -1.56 -13.57 11.74
CA HIS A 42 -2.90 -13.02 11.48
C HIS A 42 -3.98 -13.77 12.24
N ASP A 43 -4.82 -13.02 12.95
CA ASP A 43 -6.00 -13.48 13.64
C ASP A 43 -7.25 -13.10 12.85
N TYR A 44 -8.26 -13.97 12.87
CA TYR A 44 -9.49 -13.70 12.12
C TYR A 44 -10.72 -13.80 13.01
N GLY A 45 -11.70 -12.95 12.69
CA GLY A 45 -13.03 -12.97 13.28
C GLY A 45 -14.12 -13.26 12.26
N ALA A 46 -15.09 -14.09 12.64
CA ALA A 46 -16.30 -14.33 11.87
C ALA A 46 -17.46 -13.51 12.44
N PHE A 47 -18.06 -12.66 11.63
CA PHE A 47 -19.17 -11.77 12.01
C PHE A 47 -20.43 -12.17 11.26
N GLN A 48 -21.47 -12.61 11.99
CA GLN A 48 -22.69 -13.11 11.39
C GLN A 48 -23.61 -11.98 10.90
N ILE A 49 -23.86 -11.97 9.59
CA ILE A 49 -24.72 -10.98 8.92
C ILE A 49 -26.17 -11.47 8.89
N PHE A 50 -26.35 -12.73 8.50
CA PHE A 50 -27.66 -13.38 8.48
C PHE A 50 -27.60 -14.70 9.23
N GLU A 51 -28.69 -15.02 9.98
CA GLU A 51 -28.95 -16.33 10.51
C GLU A 51 -30.19 -16.93 9.85
N GLY A 52 -30.30 -18.24 9.88
CA GLY A 52 -31.45 -18.96 9.31
C GLY A 52 -31.32 -20.46 9.51
N VAL A 53 -32.30 -21.19 9.01
CA VAL A 53 -32.34 -22.65 9.07
C VAL A 53 -31.92 -23.24 7.72
N ILE A 54 -31.08 -24.25 7.74
CA ILE A 54 -30.68 -25.00 6.55
C ILE A 54 -31.26 -26.39 6.61
N SER A 55 -32.02 -26.76 5.57
CA SER A 55 -32.56 -28.11 5.43
C SER A 55 -31.52 -29.05 4.88
N LYS A 56 -31.50 -30.33 5.33
CA LYS A 56 -30.63 -31.37 4.80
C LYS A 56 -30.86 -31.63 3.31
N ASP A 57 -32.07 -31.42 2.83
CA ASP A 57 -32.47 -31.68 1.45
C ASP A 57 -32.30 -30.46 0.54
N ASN A 58 -32.08 -29.29 1.14
CA ASN A 58 -31.85 -28.03 0.41
C ASN A 58 -30.84 -27.16 1.18
N PRO A 59 -29.60 -27.06 0.75
CA PRO A 59 -28.54 -26.33 1.47
C PRO A 59 -28.69 -24.81 1.40
N THR A 60 -29.90 -24.29 1.28
CA THR A 60 -30.20 -22.87 1.27
C THR A 60 -30.72 -22.39 2.63
N LEU A 61 -30.33 -21.18 2.99
CA LEU A 61 -30.79 -20.52 4.19
C LEU A 61 -32.27 -20.15 4.06
N SER A 62 -33.13 -20.66 4.94
CA SER A 62 -34.55 -20.31 5.06
C SER A 62 -34.82 -19.66 6.40
N ASP A 63 -35.97 -19.02 6.55
CA ASP A 63 -36.34 -18.26 7.74
C ASP A 63 -35.26 -17.26 8.17
N VAL A 64 -34.83 -16.46 7.19
CA VAL A 64 -33.68 -15.58 7.34
C VAL A 64 -34.01 -14.40 8.23
N ASN A 65 -33.18 -14.21 9.24
CA ASN A 65 -33.18 -13.08 10.15
C ASN A 65 -31.80 -12.38 10.13
N TRP A 66 -31.73 -11.16 10.69
CA TRP A 66 -30.50 -10.51 10.92
C TRP A 66 -29.63 -11.33 11.86
N GLY A 67 -28.38 -11.50 11.50
CA GLY A 67 -27.38 -12.19 12.29
C GLY A 67 -26.97 -11.41 13.53
N ARG A 68 -26.30 -12.09 14.44
CA ARG A 68 -25.89 -11.54 15.74
C ARG A 68 -25.13 -10.21 15.65
N ASN A 69 -24.42 -9.97 14.56
CA ASN A 69 -23.58 -8.78 14.41
C ASN A 69 -24.27 -7.61 13.71
N ILE A 70 -25.52 -7.77 13.23
CA ILE A 70 -26.36 -6.69 12.74
C ILE A 70 -27.37 -6.32 13.83
N THR A 71 -26.90 -5.55 14.80
CA THR A 71 -27.68 -5.18 15.99
C THR A 71 -28.64 -4.01 15.75
N GLU A 72 -28.35 -3.19 14.75
CA GLU A 72 -29.12 -2.00 14.37
C GLU A 72 -29.47 -2.05 12.86
N PRO A 73 -30.46 -2.89 12.47
CA PRO A 73 -30.80 -3.10 11.06
C PRO A 73 -31.12 -1.82 10.28
N ASP A 74 -31.82 -0.87 10.91
CA ASP A 74 -32.18 0.39 10.26
C ASP A 74 -30.95 1.22 9.88
N ILE A 75 -29.94 1.27 10.76
CA ILE A 75 -28.66 1.93 10.49
C ILE A 75 -27.89 1.18 9.38
N PHE A 76 -27.90 -0.14 9.43
CA PHE A 76 -27.26 -0.96 8.40
C PHE A 76 -27.90 -0.75 7.02
N LEU A 77 -29.23 -0.75 6.94
CA LEU A 77 -29.99 -0.49 5.71
C LEU A 77 -29.71 0.92 5.16
N ALA A 78 -29.64 1.92 6.05
CA ALA A 78 -29.29 3.28 5.65
C ALA A 78 -27.87 3.31 5.00
N LYS A 79 -26.89 2.66 5.62
CA LYS A 79 -25.53 2.55 5.05
C LYS A 79 -25.50 1.79 3.71
N LEU A 80 -26.28 0.73 3.56
CA LEU A 80 -26.43 0.04 2.28
C LEU A 80 -26.97 0.98 1.21
N LYS A 81 -27.99 1.80 1.55
CA LYS A 81 -28.63 2.71 0.62
C LYS A 81 -27.73 3.90 0.22
N GLU A 82 -26.81 4.30 1.08
CA GLU A 82 -25.83 5.38 0.82
C GLU A 82 -24.68 4.96 -0.08
N ASP A 83 -24.40 3.65 -0.23
CA ASP A 83 -23.26 3.20 -1.05
C ASP A 83 -23.50 3.49 -2.54
N PRO A 84 -22.54 4.15 -3.23
CA PRO A 84 -22.73 4.58 -4.62
C PRO A 84 -22.85 3.43 -5.61
N THR A 85 -22.34 2.25 -5.29
CA THR A 85 -22.35 1.07 -6.18
C THR A 85 -23.63 0.25 -6.05
N ILE A 86 -24.10 0.07 -4.82
CA ILE A 86 -25.19 -0.86 -4.54
C ILE A 86 -26.46 -0.19 -3.98
N GLY A 87 -26.37 1.08 -3.55
CA GLY A 87 -27.45 1.76 -2.79
C GLY A 87 -28.79 1.76 -3.50
N GLY A 88 -28.82 1.90 -4.82
CA GLY A 88 -30.08 1.86 -5.59
C GLY A 88 -30.80 0.50 -5.61
N LYS A 89 -30.24 -0.54 -4.99
CA LYS A 89 -30.80 -1.90 -4.95
C LYS A 89 -31.49 -2.21 -3.61
N PHE A 90 -31.40 -1.31 -2.62
CA PHE A 90 -31.94 -1.51 -1.27
C PHE A 90 -32.96 -0.47 -0.90
N GLU A 91 -33.92 -0.83 -0.05
CA GLU A 91 -34.88 0.07 0.57
C GLU A 91 -34.72 0.04 2.10
N THR A 92 -35.16 1.11 2.76
CA THR A 92 -34.99 1.27 4.22
C THR A 92 -35.94 0.40 5.05
N ASP A 93 -36.94 -0.20 4.42
CA ASP A 93 -37.89 -1.13 5.03
C ASP A 93 -37.63 -2.60 4.68
N PHE A 94 -36.48 -2.91 4.06
CA PHE A 94 -36.10 -4.28 3.73
C PHE A 94 -35.91 -5.11 4.99
N THR A 95 -36.40 -6.32 4.94
CA THR A 95 -36.06 -7.37 5.92
C THR A 95 -34.71 -8.02 5.57
N ALA A 96 -34.17 -8.81 6.47
CA ALA A 96 -33.01 -9.65 6.21
C ALA A 96 -33.18 -10.52 4.97
N GLN A 97 -34.39 -11.07 4.80
CA GLN A 97 -34.77 -11.89 3.65
C GLN A 97 -34.75 -11.10 2.33
N ASP A 98 -35.19 -9.84 2.34
CA ASP A 98 -35.20 -9.00 1.15
C ASP A 98 -33.79 -8.65 0.74
N VAL A 99 -32.93 -8.31 1.69
CA VAL A 99 -31.47 -8.04 1.42
C VAL A 99 -30.81 -9.30 0.89
N LEU A 100 -30.99 -10.46 1.50
CA LEU A 100 -30.43 -11.70 1.01
C LEU A 100 -30.93 -12.03 -0.41
N ALA A 101 -32.19 -11.75 -0.74
CA ALA A 101 -32.72 -11.95 -2.09
C ALA A 101 -32.07 -11.04 -3.15
N VAL A 102 -31.55 -9.88 -2.76
CA VAL A 102 -30.77 -9.01 -3.65
C VAL A 102 -29.36 -9.56 -3.84
N ILE A 103 -28.63 -9.81 -2.74
CA ILE A 103 -27.21 -10.20 -2.81
C ILE A 103 -27.00 -11.60 -3.37
N SER A 104 -27.98 -12.50 -3.23
CA SER A 104 -27.92 -13.86 -3.78
C SER A 104 -27.81 -13.93 -5.31
N LYS A 105 -27.98 -12.80 -6.00
CA LYS A 105 -27.86 -12.70 -7.46
C LYS A 105 -26.44 -12.30 -7.90
N TRP A 106 -25.57 -12.01 -6.97
CA TRP A 106 -24.22 -11.51 -7.25
C TRP A 106 -23.19 -12.64 -7.14
N HIS A 107 -22.10 -12.50 -7.90
CA HIS A 107 -20.94 -13.37 -7.77
C HIS A 107 -19.91 -12.73 -6.84
N ASP A 108 -19.07 -13.53 -6.22
CA ASP A 108 -18.14 -13.09 -5.19
C ASP A 108 -17.12 -12.05 -5.66
N SER A 109 -16.73 -12.12 -6.93
CA SER A 109 -15.80 -11.17 -7.55
C SER A 109 -16.47 -9.94 -8.14
N ASP A 110 -17.82 -9.82 -8.03
CA ASP A 110 -18.55 -8.68 -8.55
C ASP A 110 -18.32 -7.43 -7.70
N ASP A 111 -18.33 -6.27 -8.33
CA ASP A 111 -18.25 -4.96 -7.65
C ASP A 111 -19.32 -4.82 -6.57
N ASN A 112 -20.52 -5.37 -6.82
CA ASN A 112 -21.63 -5.36 -5.87
C ASN A 112 -21.30 -6.16 -4.59
N SER A 113 -20.70 -7.33 -4.73
CA SER A 113 -20.35 -8.20 -3.58
C SER A 113 -19.24 -7.57 -2.74
N ILE A 114 -18.22 -6.97 -3.38
CA ILE A 114 -17.15 -6.24 -2.70
C ILE A 114 -17.71 -4.99 -2.00
N ALA A 115 -18.58 -4.23 -2.67
CA ALA A 115 -19.24 -3.07 -2.08
C ALA A 115 -20.08 -3.45 -0.86
N PHE A 116 -20.85 -4.55 -0.95
CA PHE A 116 -21.61 -5.07 0.18
C PHE A 116 -20.70 -5.47 1.35
N ALA A 117 -19.64 -6.24 1.09
CA ALA A 117 -18.67 -6.61 2.10
C ALA A 117 -18.06 -5.37 2.78
N ARG A 118 -17.72 -4.34 2.00
CA ARG A 118 -17.19 -3.06 2.49
C ARG A 118 -18.21 -2.32 3.38
N VAL A 119 -19.48 -2.27 2.98
CA VAL A 119 -20.53 -1.65 3.80
C VAL A 119 -20.72 -2.40 5.11
N VAL A 120 -20.73 -3.74 5.09
CA VAL A 120 -20.82 -4.56 6.32
C VAL A 120 -19.61 -4.28 7.21
N CYS A 121 -18.41 -4.26 6.64
CA CYS A 121 -17.18 -4.00 7.40
C CYS A 121 -17.22 -2.63 8.08
N HIS A 122 -17.58 -1.56 7.36
CA HIS A 122 -17.68 -0.21 7.92
C HIS A 122 -18.89 0.01 8.83
N TYR A 123 -19.90 -0.85 8.77
CA TYR A 123 -20.94 -0.90 9.77
C TYR A 123 -20.40 -1.47 11.09
N LEU A 124 -19.62 -2.54 11.02
CA LEU A 124 -19.02 -3.19 12.18
C LEU A 124 -17.88 -2.33 12.79
N TYR A 125 -17.11 -1.67 11.94
CA TYR A 125 -15.96 -0.84 12.30
C TYR A 125 -16.18 0.60 11.82
N PRO A 126 -17.09 1.37 12.47
CA PRO A 126 -17.38 2.74 12.06
C PRO A 126 -16.23 3.72 12.27
N ASP A 127 -15.31 3.38 13.17
CA ASP A 127 -14.09 4.14 13.47
C ASP A 127 -12.98 3.22 14.00
N ALA A 128 -11.79 3.79 14.25
CA ALA A 128 -10.61 3.07 14.71
C ALA A 128 -10.74 2.46 16.11
N ASN A 129 -11.69 2.92 16.94
CA ASN A 129 -11.92 2.44 18.29
C ASN A 129 -12.96 1.32 18.35
N ALA A 130 -13.65 1.06 17.23
CA ALA A 130 -14.69 0.04 17.18
C ALA A 130 -14.06 -1.35 17.35
N ASN A 131 -14.62 -2.11 18.28
CA ASN A 131 -14.19 -3.46 18.59
C ASN A 131 -15.41 -4.41 18.66
N PRO A 132 -16.04 -4.73 17.53
CA PRO A 132 -17.19 -5.62 17.51
C PRO A 132 -16.77 -7.04 17.91
N THR A 133 -17.63 -7.73 18.67
CA THR A 133 -17.36 -9.09 19.11
C THR A 133 -17.75 -10.10 18.02
N PRO A 134 -16.78 -10.85 17.46
CA PRO A 134 -17.09 -11.92 16.49
C PRO A 134 -17.82 -13.09 17.15
N VAL A 135 -18.53 -13.89 16.36
CA VAL A 135 -19.16 -15.11 16.84
C VAL A 135 -18.18 -16.29 16.92
N ALA A 136 -17.09 -16.22 16.19
CA ALA A 136 -15.99 -17.17 16.24
C ALA A 136 -14.68 -16.48 15.89
N THR A 137 -13.59 -16.91 16.51
CA THR A 137 -12.21 -16.46 16.24
C THR A 137 -11.29 -17.65 16.11
N ASP A 138 -10.17 -17.46 15.41
CA ASP A 138 -9.05 -18.40 15.46
C ASP A 138 -7.73 -17.64 15.28
N HIS A 139 -6.71 -18.06 16.01
CA HIS A 139 -5.35 -17.53 15.98
C HIS A 139 -4.40 -18.34 15.10
N THR A 140 -4.87 -19.41 14.46
CA THR A 140 -4.06 -20.36 13.68
C THR A 140 -4.39 -20.36 12.18
N GLY A 141 -5.15 -19.36 11.72
CA GLY A 141 -5.59 -19.27 10.33
C GLY A 141 -6.82 -20.11 9.99
N GLY A 142 -7.37 -20.85 10.95
CA GLY A 142 -8.61 -21.61 10.82
C GLY A 142 -9.68 -21.14 11.79
N ILE A 143 -10.88 -20.87 11.32
CA ILE A 143 -12.01 -20.41 12.14
C ILE A 143 -13.06 -21.52 12.21
N ASN A 144 -13.39 -21.98 13.43
CA ASN A 144 -14.45 -22.95 13.62
C ASN A 144 -15.79 -22.22 13.82
N ILE A 145 -16.62 -22.18 12.78
CA ILE A 145 -17.89 -21.48 12.80
C ILE A 145 -18.99 -22.40 13.39
N PRO A 146 -19.63 -22.00 14.51
CA PRO A 146 -20.50 -22.87 15.28
C PRO A 146 -21.93 -22.98 14.71
N LYS A 147 -22.35 -22.05 13.86
CA LYS A 147 -23.74 -22.00 13.32
C LYS A 147 -23.72 -21.75 11.83
N SER A 148 -24.70 -22.31 11.13
CA SER A 148 -24.98 -21.94 9.73
C SER A 148 -25.45 -20.49 9.63
N GLY A 149 -25.20 -19.88 8.47
CA GLY A 149 -25.52 -18.48 8.21
C GLY A 149 -24.60 -17.83 7.17
N TYR A 150 -24.72 -16.53 7.06
CA TYR A 150 -23.89 -15.73 6.17
C TYR A 150 -23.02 -14.79 6.99
N TYR A 151 -21.74 -14.79 6.71
CA TYR A 151 -20.73 -14.16 7.54
C TYR A 151 -19.83 -13.21 6.75
N LEU A 152 -19.33 -12.19 7.43
CA LEU A 152 -18.11 -11.47 7.04
C LEU A 152 -16.96 -12.04 7.84
N ILE A 153 -15.89 -12.43 7.16
CA ILE A 153 -14.62 -12.83 7.77
C ILE A 153 -13.66 -11.65 7.68
N VAL A 154 -13.08 -11.28 8.80
CA VAL A 154 -12.24 -10.07 8.92
C VAL A 154 -10.94 -10.43 9.62
N ASP A 155 -9.84 -9.91 9.13
CA ASP A 155 -8.55 -9.93 9.81
C ASP A 155 -8.62 -8.99 11.02
N THR A 156 -8.56 -9.56 12.23
CA THR A 156 -8.67 -8.85 13.50
C THR A 156 -7.33 -8.74 14.24
N SER A 157 -6.23 -9.02 13.55
CA SER A 157 -4.88 -8.98 14.11
C SER A 157 -4.60 -7.66 14.82
N THR A 158 -3.75 -7.75 15.82
CA THR A 158 -3.11 -6.61 16.47
C THR A 158 -1.61 -6.73 16.27
N PHE A 159 -1.02 -5.75 15.64
CA PHE A 159 0.43 -5.66 15.48
C PHE A 159 1.00 -4.77 16.57
N SER A 160 2.23 -5.05 17.01
CA SER A 160 2.92 -4.19 17.97
C SER A 160 3.52 -2.98 17.26
N ASP A 161 3.74 -1.88 17.97
CA ASP A 161 4.38 -0.68 17.43
C ASP A 161 5.83 -0.93 16.96
N ASP A 162 6.46 -2.03 17.44
CA ASP A 162 7.79 -2.47 17.01
C ASP A 162 7.74 -3.29 15.70
N ASP A 163 6.56 -3.75 15.28
CA ASP A 163 6.34 -4.45 14.03
C ASP A 163 5.97 -3.41 12.97
N PHE A 164 6.88 -3.08 12.07
CA PHE A 164 6.60 -2.24 10.90
C PHE A 164 6.54 -3.08 9.62
N TYR A 165 6.01 -2.51 8.56
CA TYR A 165 5.89 -3.16 7.24
C TYR A 165 4.94 -4.35 7.24
N HIS A 166 3.75 -4.16 7.77
CA HIS A 166 2.68 -5.15 7.73
C HIS A 166 1.42 -4.59 7.05
N ALA A 167 0.53 -5.47 6.62
CA ALA A 167 -0.76 -5.10 6.09
C ALA A 167 -1.81 -6.13 6.51
N TYR A 168 -3.02 -5.65 6.79
CA TYR A 168 -4.18 -6.50 7.10
C TYR A 168 -4.72 -7.14 5.82
N ASN A 169 -5.22 -8.36 5.96
CA ASN A 169 -5.90 -9.03 4.87
C ASN A 169 -7.22 -8.35 4.51
N SER A 170 -7.61 -8.46 3.25
CA SER A 170 -8.96 -8.11 2.83
C SER A 170 -9.97 -9.00 3.53
N PHE A 171 -11.10 -8.42 3.91
CA PHE A 171 -12.24 -9.16 4.43
C PHE A 171 -13.05 -9.80 3.29
N PHE A 172 -13.83 -10.85 3.60
CA PHE A 172 -14.63 -11.54 2.59
C PHE A 172 -15.93 -12.10 3.17
N LEU A 173 -16.90 -12.29 2.29
CA LEU A 173 -18.19 -12.87 2.62
C LEU A 173 -18.12 -14.39 2.57
N LEU A 174 -18.83 -15.07 3.45
CA LEU A 174 -18.84 -16.52 3.54
C LEU A 174 -20.26 -17.05 3.84
N ASN A 175 -20.72 -17.97 3.01
CA ASN A 175 -21.92 -18.77 3.29
C ASN A 175 -21.52 -20.06 4.00
N VAL A 176 -22.08 -20.31 5.20
CA VAL A 176 -21.86 -21.51 6.00
C VAL A 176 -23.10 -22.37 5.96
N PRO A 177 -23.16 -23.38 5.09
CA PRO A 177 -24.36 -24.19 4.87
C PRO A 177 -24.62 -25.23 5.96
N GLN A 178 -23.56 -25.67 6.66
CA GLN A 178 -23.68 -26.70 7.71
C GLN A 178 -22.60 -26.53 8.76
N THR A 179 -22.80 -27.10 9.93
CA THR A 179 -21.83 -27.08 11.02
C THR A 179 -21.49 -28.49 11.51
N PRO A 180 -20.27 -28.73 12.03
CA PRO A 180 -19.18 -27.77 12.17
C PRO A 180 -18.57 -27.40 10.81
N TYR A 181 -18.16 -26.15 10.66
CA TYR A 181 -17.52 -25.63 9.45
C TYR A 181 -16.22 -24.93 9.81
N VAL A 182 -15.12 -25.39 9.22
CA VAL A 182 -13.79 -24.82 9.44
C VAL A 182 -13.38 -24.02 8.22
N VAL A 183 -13.05 -22.77 8.42
CA VAL A 183 -12.54 -21.85 7.39
C VAL A 183 -11.03 -21.76 7.53
N LEU A 184 -10.32 -22.04 6.45
CA LEU A 184 -8.90 -21.72 6.32
C LEU A 184 -8.77 -20.45 5.50
N VAL A 185 -8.08 -19.44 6.04
CA VAL A 185 -7.94 -18.15 5.37
C VAL A 185 -6.59 -18.10 4.66
N ASN A 186 -6.63 -17.73 3.39
CA ASN A 186 -5.45 -17.47 2.60
C ASN A 186 -5.14 -15.96 2.57
N HIS A 187 -3.87 -15.59 2.72
CA HIS A 187 -3.47 -14.18 2.79
C HIS A 187 -3.62 -13.49 1.42
N LYS A 188 -4.17 -12.28 1.45
CA LYS A 188 -4.32 -11.40 0.28
C LYS A 188 -3.89 -9.99 0.68
N VAL A 189 -2.64 -9.85 1.07
CA VAL A 189 -2.07 -8.56 1.43
C VAL A 189 -1.29 -7.97 0.27
N VAL A 190 -1.31 -6.66 0.15
CA VAL A 190 -0.46 -5.90 -0.76
C VAL A 190 0.47 -5.03 0.08
N LYS A 191 1.77 -5.18 -0.13
CA LYS A 191 2.80 -4.41 0.56
C LYS A 191 3.62 -3.66 -0.46
N PRO A 192 3.58 -2.32 -0.49
CA PRO A 192 4.42 -1.55 -1.38
C PRO A 192 5.89 -1.59 -0.96
N THR A 193 6.76 -1.22 -1.88
CA THR A 193 8.18 -0.99 -1.62
C THR A 193 8.56 0.41 -2.05
N VAL A 194 9.63 0.96 -1.48
CA VAL A 194 10.22 2.22 -1.92
C VAL A 194 11.70 2.05 -2.21
N GLU A 195 12.16 2.71 -3.25
CA GLU A 195 13.56 2.79 -3.65
C GLU A 195 13.93 4.26 -3.89
N LYS A 196 15.13 4.64 -3.49
CA LYS A 196 15.69 5.96 -3.73
C LYS A 196 16.93 5.87 -4.59
N GLU A 197 17.07 6.81 -5.52
CA GLU A 197 18.22 6.89 -6.38
C GLU A 197 18.66 8.34 -6.56
N VAL A 198 19.94 8.53 -6.83
CA VAL A 198 20.57 9.81 -7.20
C VAL A 198 21.14 9.70 -8.61
N TYR A 199 21.04 10.78 -9.38
CA TYR A 199 21.56 10.83 -10.75
C TYR A 199 23.04 11.27 -10.73
N ASP A 200 23.89 10.44 -11.30
CA ASP A 200 25.30 10.71 -11.54
C ASP A 200 25.54 10.98 -13.03
N ASN A 201 26.12 12.11 -13.37
CA ASN A 201 26.34 12.53 -14.74
C ASN A 201 27.78 13.02 -15.03
N ASN A 202 28.69 12.90 -14.07
CA ASN A 202 30.00 13.50 -14.15
C ASN A 202 31.16 12.51 -14.36
N ASP A 203 30.90 11.23 -14.42
CA ASP A 203 31.87 10.19 -14.72
C ASP A 203 32.42 10.32 -16.14
N ILE A 204 33.75 10.37 -16.28
CA ILE A 204 34.41 10.52 -17.58
C ILE A 204 34.09 9.34 -18.49
N GLY A 205 33.38 9.60 -19.57
CA GLY A 205 33.01 8.62 -20.56
C GLY A 205 31.69 7.85 -20.25
N SER A 206 30.98 8.24 -19.20
CA SER A 206 29.65 7.79 -18.87
C SER A 206 28.58 8.66 -19.53
N THR A 207 27.44 8.08 -19.81
CA THR A 207 26.22 8.82 -20.26
C THR A 207 25.38 9.31 -19.08
N GLY A 208 25.89 9.13 -17.86
CA GLY A 208 25.17 9.34 -16.62
C GLY A 208 24.24 8.17 -16.29
N GLY A 209 23.76 8.10 -15.05
CA GLY A 209 22.88 7.05 -14.62
C GLY A 209 22.31 7.27 -13.21
N TRP A 210 21.24 6.55 -12.93
CA TRP A 210 20.65 6.49 -11.60
C TRP A 210 21.32 5.40 -10.77
N GLY A 211 21.62 5.70 -9.52
CA GLY A 211 22.27 4.76 -8.61
C GLY A 211 22.06 5.09 -7.15
N SER A 212 22.66 4.27 -6.28
CA SER A 212 22.64 4.48 -4.82
C SER A 212 23.66 5.50 -4.32
N SER A 213 24.55 5.96 -5.19
CA SER A 213 25.53 6.99 -4.87
C SER A 213 25.91 7.79 -6.11
N ALA A 214 26.33 9.04 -5.89
CA ALA A 214 26.89 9.93 -6.91
C ALA A 214 27.94 10.84 -6.28
N ASP A 215 28.78 11.50 -7.09
CA ASP A 215 29.59 12.60 -6.62
C ASP A 215 29.25 13.90 -7.36
N HIS A 216 29.16 14.99 -6.60
CA HIS A 216 28.80 16.31 -7.13
C HIS A 216 29.61 17.42 -6.44
N ALA A 217 29.80 18.51 -7.16
CA ALA A 217 30.40 19.68 -6.59
C ALA A 217 29.42 20.44 -5.67
N ILE A 218 29.97 21.24 -4.74
CA ILE A 218 29.16 22.15 -3.94
C ILE A 218 28.47 23.17 -4.86
N ASN A 219 27.15 23.39 -4.60
CA ASN A 219 26.25 24.25 -5.39
C ASN A 219 25.98 23.75 -6.83
N GLU A 220 26.40 22.56 -7.19
CA GLU A 220 26.01 21.93 -8.45
C GLU A 220 24.63 21.28 -8.30
N PRO A 221 23.63 21.60 -9.14
CA PRO A 221 22.32 20.96 -9.07
C PRO A 221 22.36 19.56 -9.67
N PHE A 222 21.74 18.60 -8.97
CA PHE A 222 21.56 17.22 -9.41
C PHE A 222 20.18 16.69 -8.98
N GLN A 223 19.82 15.52 -9.45
CA GLN A 223 18.48 14.99 -9.21
C GLN A 223 18.49 13.76 -8.31
N PHE A 224 17.45 13.68 -7.48
CA PHE A 224 17.01 12.45 -6.80
C PHE A 224 15.72 11.97 -7.41
N ARG A 225 15.48 10.65 -7.33
CA ARG A 225 14.16 10.08 -7.58
C ARG A 225 13.77 9.09 -6.49
N LEU A 226 12.47 9.12 -6.12
CA LEU A 226 11.82 8.22 -5.19
C LEU A 226 10.88 7.34 -6.00
N ILE A 227 10.97 6.03 -5.86
CA ILE A 227 10.21 5.06 -6.65
C ILE A 227 9.41 4.19 -5.71
N ALA A 228 8.10 4.43 -5.60
CA ALA A 228 7.20 3.54 -4.88
C ALA A 228 6.60 2.51 -5.86
N LYS A 229 6.73 1.24 -5.54
CA LYS A 229 6.11 0.14 -6.29
C LYS A 229 4.93 -0.40 -5.50
N LEU A 230 3.73 -0.24 -6.03
CA LEU A 230 2.49 -0.82 -5.53
C LEU A 230 2.27 -2.13 -6.30
N PRO A 231 2.39 -3.30 -5.66
CA PRO A 231 2.33 -4.57 -6.38
C PRO A 231 0.93 -4.85 -6.91
N ALA A 232 0.83 -5.66 -7.94
CA ALA A 232 -0.45 -6.21 -8.37
C ALA A 232 -1.06 -7.07 -7.26
N SER A 233 -2.38 -7.11 -7.19
CA SER A 233 -3.09 -8.04 -6.31
C SER A 233 -2.78 -9.49 -6.71
N GLU A 234 -2.44 -10.33 -5.74
CA GLU A 234 -2.09 -11.73 -5.99
C GLU A 234 -3.27 -12.52 -6.58
N ASN A 235 -2.97 -13.50 -7.43
CA ASN A 235 -3.93 -14.46 -8.01
C ASN A 235 -5.13 -13.80 -8.69
N ASN A 236 -4.93 -12.71 -9.45
CA ASN A 236 -6.00 -11.90 -10.03
C ASN A 236 -7.00 -11.39 -8.97
N GLY A 237 -6.53 -11.19 -7.75
CA GLY A 237 -7.30 -10.67 -6.65
C GLY A 237 -7.67 -9.20 -6.84
N ARG A 238 -8.44 -8.69 -5.89
CA ARG A 238 -8.97 -7.31 -5.89
C ARG A 238 -8.69 -6.64 -4.55
N ALA A 239 -7.46 -6.79 -4.02
CA ALA A 239 -7.12 -6.34 -2.67
C ALA A 239 -7.36 -4.84 -2.45
N TYR A 240 -7.04 -4.00 -3.44
CA TYR A 240 -7.24 -2.55 -3.34
C TYR A 240 -8.72 -2.11 -3.36
N ASP A 241 -9.62 -2.92 -3.89
CA ASP A 241 -11.04 -2.58 -3.95
C ASP A 241 -11.72 -2.62 -2.58
N TYR A 242 -11.12 -3.32 -1.63
CA TYR A 242 -11.60 -3.36 -0.25
C TYR A 242 -11.26 -2.10 0.55
N TYR A 243 -10.26 -1.33 0.11
CA TYR A 243 -9.96 -0.02 0.68
C TYR A 243 -10.94 1.03 0.15
N LYS A 244 -11.44 1.88 1.03
CA LYS A 244 -12.25 3.04 0.63
C LYS A 244 -11.37 4.02 -0.17
N GLU A 245 -10.20 4.33 0.34
CA GLU A 245 -9.15 5.15 -0.24
C GLU A 245 -7.82 4.43 -0.02
N TYR A 246 -6.88 4.55 -0.94
CA TYR A 246 -5.54 3.98 -0.78
C TYR A 246 -4.51 5.11 -0.82
N ALA A 247 -4.11 5.55 0.36
CA ALA A 247 -3.16 6.63 0.53
C ALA A 247 -1.72 6.14 0.51
N VAL A 248 -0.82 6.99 0.00
CA VAL A 248 0.63 6.84 0.14
C VAL A 248 1.25 8.19 0.51
N CYS A 249 2.33 8.16 1.28
CA CYS A 249 3.09 9.34 1.64
C CYS A 249 4.59 9.03 1.63
N PHE A 250 5.34 9.71 0.78
CA PHE A 250 6.80 9.70 0.82
C PHE A 250 7.27 10.63 1.93
N THR A 251 8.04 10.11 2.88
CA THR A 251 8.75 10.92 3.88
C THR A 251 10.22 10.89 3.54
N ASP A 252 10.73 12.02 3.06
CA ASP A 252 12.09 12.20 2.59
C ASP A 252 12.93 12.99 3.59
N THR A 253 14.11 12.47 3.92
CA THR A 253 15.01 13.07 4.92
C THR A 253 16.37 13.34 4.34
N LEU A 254 16.68 14.62 4.13
CA LEU A 254 17.95 15.11 3.65
C LEU A 254 18.88 15.47 4.82
N SER A 255 20.15 15.06 4.75
CA SER A 255 21.17 15.55 5.69
C SER A 255 21.40 17.06 5.54
N ASP A 256 21.95 17.71 6.57
CA ASP A 256 22.21 19.16 6.59
C ASP A 256 23.07 19.67 5.42
N GLY A 257 23.87 18.78 4.83
CA GLY A 257 24.73 19.08 3.68
C GLY A 257 24.00 19.10 2.33
N ILE A 258 22.72 18.74 2.28
CA ILE A 258 21.90 18.72 1.06
C ILE A 258 20.78 19.73 1.19
N THR A 259 20.59 20.56 0.17
CA THR A 259 19.47 21.52 0.07
C THR A 259 18.54 21.09 -1.05
N PHE A 260 17.25 21.01 -0.75
CA PHE A 260 16.19 20.81 -1.75
C PHE A 260 16.00 22.12 -2.55
N ASP A 261 15.98 22.03 -3.87
CA ASP A 261 15.79 23.20 -4.74
C ASP A 261 14.34 23.27 -5.28
N LYS A 262 13.86 22.19 -5.88
CA LYS A 262 12.52 22.14 -6.46
C LYS A 262 12.04 20.72 -6.71
N LEU A 263 10.74 20.52 -6.64
CA LEU A 263 10.09 19.34 -7.17
C LEU A 263 10.03 19.47 -8.71
N ASP A 264 10.49 18.45 -9.42
CA ASP A 264 10.48 18.43 -10.89
C ASP A 264 9.22 17.77 -11.42
N THR A 265 8.96 16.51 -11.07
CA THR A 265 7.80 15.75 -11.53
C THR A 265 7.29 14.77 -10.48
N VAL A 266 5.99 14.49 -10.53
CA VAL A 266 5.36 13.34 -9.89
C VAL A 266 4.65 12.56 -10.99
N GLU A 267 5.08 11.35 -11.24
CA GLU A 267 4.59 10.51 -12.31
C GLU A 267 4.06 9.19 -11.79
N ILE A 268 3.03 8.66 -12.44
CA ILE A 268 2.51 7.33 -12.17
C ILE A 268 2.50 6.50 -13.45
N THR A 269 2.97 5.25 -13.34
CA THR A 269 2.92 4.24 -14.40
C THR A 269 2.01 3.12 -13.92
N ASN A 270 0.99 2.77 -14.71
CA ASN A 270 0.14 1.62 -14.40
C ASN A 270 0.93 0.31 -14.46
N GLY A 271 0.45 -0.72 -13.77
CA GLY A 271 1.10 -2.03 -13.73
C GLY A 271 1.15 -2.76 -15.08
N ASP A 272 0.44 -2.29 -16.09
CA ASP A 272 0.50 -2.79 -17.47
C ASP A 272 1.72 -2.25 -18.26
N GLY A 273 2.54 -1.40 -17.65
CA GLY A 273 3.71 -0.80 -18.28
C GLY A 273 3.38 0.32 -19.28
N SER A 274 2.18 0.91 -19.19
CA SER A 274 1.80 2.06 -19.98
C SER A 274 2.74 3.26 -19.78
N THR A 275 2.66 4.24 -20.68
CA THR A 275 3.46 5.47 -20.57
C THR A 275 3.18 6.18 -19.25
N PRO A 276 4.23 6.64 -18.54
CA PRO A 276 4.08 7.41 -17.30
C PRO A 276 3.18 8.65 -17.53
N GLN A 277 2.32 8.91 -16.57
CA GLN A 277 1.43 10.06 -16.54
C GLN A 277 1.83 10.99 -15.41
N VAL A 278 1.96 12.29 -15.71
CA VAL A 278 2.19 13.31 -14.67
C VAL A 278 0.90 13.50 -13.88
N ILE A 279 1.02 13.43 -12.55
CA ILE A 279 -0.09 13.67 -11.64
C ILE A 279 0.15 14.97 -10.87
N ASN A 280 -0.94 15.70 -10.57
CA ASN A 280 -0.91 16.94 -9.82
C ASN A 280 -1.77 16.88 -8.54
N ASN A 281 -2.41 15.73 -8.29
CA ASN A 281 -3.22 15.50 -7.10
C ASN A 281 -2.35 14.94 -5.97
N TYR A 282 -1.50 15.78 -5.39
CA TYR A 282 -0.66 15.49 -4.24
C TYR A 282 -0.52 16.71 -3.33
N THR A 283 -0.12 16.48 -2.10
CA THR A 283 0.23 17.52 -1.13
C THR A 283 1.73 17.43 -0.81
N LEU A 284 2.43 18.57 -0.90
CA LEU A 284 3.84 18.69 -0.49
C LEU A 284 3.90 19.49 0.81
N ASP A 285 4.51 18.91 1.85
CA ASP A 285 4.64 19.53 3.18
C ASP A 285 6.09 19.47 3.69
N PRO A 286 6.75 20.58 3.97
CA PRO A 286 6.25 21.95 3.72
C PRO A 286 6.10 22.24 2.22
N ASN A 287 5.19 23.12 1.85
CA ASN A 287 4.93 23.47 0.43
C ASN A 287 6.15 24.02 -0.31
N ASN A 288 7.14 24.53 0.41
CA ASN A 288 8.41 24.96 -0.13
C ASN A 288 9.54 24.42 0.76
N PRO A 289 9.89 23.13 0.65
CA PRO A 289 10.91 22.52 1.47
C PRO A 289 12.30 23.09 1.14
N GLN A 290 13.15 23.19 2.17
CA GLN A 290 14.58 23.49 2.02
C GLN A 290 15.43 22.26 2.39
N SER A 291 14.81 21.29 3.03
CA SER A 291 15.41 20.05 3.50
C SER A 291 14.37 18.91 3.41
N SER A 292 14.16 18.20 4.49
CA SER A 292 13.19 17.10 4.56
C SER A 292 11.76 17.53 4.23
N PHE A 293 11.00 16.65 3.58
CA PHE A 293 9.63 16.92 3.18
C PHE A 293 8.77 15.65 3.21
N LYS A 294 7.45 15.85 3.20
CA LYS A 294 6.46 14.81 2.93
C LYS A 294 5.73 15.11 1.63
N LEU A 295 5.52 14.09 0.81
CA LEU A 295 4.68 14.16 -0.39
C LEU A 295 3.60 13.08 -0.30
N SER A 296 2.34 13.53 -0.17
CA SER A 296 1.18 12.66 0.06
C SER A 296 0.25 12.62 -1.14
N ILE A 297 -0.26 11.43 -1.45
CA ILE A 297 -1.36 11.19 -2.39
C ILE A 297 -2.45 10.48 -1.58
N ASP A 298 -3.57 11.15 -1.35
CA ASP A 298 -4.62 10.68 -0.45
C ASP A 298 -5.36 9.45 -0.99
N ASP A 299 -5.54 9.36 -2.30
CA ASP A 299 -6.13 8.17 -2.95
C ASP A 299 -5.52 7.89 -4.32
N VAL A 300 -4.57 6.96 -4.35
CA VAL A 300 -3.91 6.51 -5.59
C VAL A 300 -4.89 5.88 -6.58
N LYS A 301 -6.02 5.31 -6.11
CA LYS A 301 -7.03 4.68 -6.97
C LYS A 301 -7.66 5.68 -7.95
N THR A 302 -7.64 6.97 -7.61
CA THR A 302 -8.10 8.03 -8.51
C THR A 302 -7.12 8.39 -9.61
N CYS A 303 -5.86 7.95 -9.48
CA CYS A 303 -4.78 8.25 -10.41
C CYS A 303 -4.57 7.16 -11.46
N VAL A 304 -5.10 5.95 -11.25
CA VAL A 304 -4.93 4.80 -12.12
C VAL A 304 -6.27 4.14 -12.44
N PRO A 305 -6.44 3.57 -13.64
CA PRO A 305 -7.70 2.90 -14.01
C PRO A 305 -8.04 1.68 -13.15
N ASP A 306 -7.03 0.92 -12.74
CA ASP A 306 -7.18 -0.31 -11.95
C ASP A 306 -5.90 -0.58 -11.14
N LEU A 307 -5.90 -0.17 -9.88
CA LEU A 307 -4.76 -0.35 -8.99
C LEU A 307 -4.47 -1.83 -8.66
N ASN A 308 -5.43 -2.73 -8.89
CA ASN A 308 -5.19 -4.17 -8.68
C ASN A 308 -4.17 -4.76 -9.66
N LYS A 309 -3.88 -4.08 -10.75
CA LYS A 309 -2.78 -4.42 -11.67
C LYS A 309 -1.42 -3.91 -11.20
N GLY A 310 -1.38 -3.20 -10.10
CA GLY A 310 -0.19 -2.53 -9.59
C GLY A 310 0.03 -1.16 -10.22
N ALA A 311 0.93 -0.40 -9.63
CA ALA A 311 1.39 0.89 -10.16
C ALA A 311 2.81 1.19 -9.66
N THR A 312 3.50 2.06 -10.37
CA THR A 312 4.77 2.65 -9.91
C THR A 312 4.62 4.16 -9.87
N ILE A 313 4.90 4.76 -8.72
CA ILE A 313 4.89 6.22 -8.53
C ILE A 313 6.35 6.66 -8.46
N THR A 314 6.71 7.62 -9.31
CA THR A 314 8.07 8.18 -9.35
C THR A 314 8.00 9.68 -9.05
N VAL A 315 8.69 10.10 -8.00
CA VAL A 315 8.86 11.50 -7.62
C VAL A 315 10.28 11.89 -7.97
N THR A 316 10.47 12.90 -8.81
CA THR A 316 11.79 13.43 -9.17
C THR A 316 11.90 14.86 -8.68
N TYR A 317 13.01 15.19 -8.04
CA TYR A 317 13.31 16.53 -7.56
C TYR A 317 14.78 16.87 -7.72
N THR A 318 15.07 18.17 -7.84
CA THR A 318 16.40 18.73 -7.91
C THR A 318 16.87 19.20 -6.54
N ALA A 319 18.13 18.97 -6.22
CA ALA A 319 18.81 19.40 -5.01
C ALA A 319 20.28 19.75 -5.33
N HIS A 320 20.99 20.32 -4.34
CA HIS A 320 22.43 20.54 -4.42
C HIS A 320 23.11 20.30 -3.07
N LEU A 321 24.43 20.04 -3.11
CA LEU A 321 25.26 20.06 -1.91
C LEU A 321 25.54 21.52 -1.50
N ASN A 322 25.30 21.84 -0.24
CA ASN A 322 25.57 23.16 0.34
C ASN A 322 26.90 23.22 1.10
N GLU A 323 27.24 24.36 1.69
CA GLU A 323 28.46 24.59 2.42
C GLU A 323 28.67 23.72 3.68
N LYS A 324 27.59 23.05 4.16
CA LYS A 324 27.67 22.13 5.28
C LYS A 324 27.95 20.68 4.85
N ALA A 325 28.06 20.42 3.54
CA ALA A 325 28.31 19.08 3.04
C ALA A 325 29.62 18.52 3.58
N TYR A 326 29.59 17.26 3.94
CA TYR A 326 30.77 16.53 4.36
C TYR A 326 31.67 16.28 3.15
N VAL A 327 32.94 16.68 3.28
CA VAL A 327 33.96 16.60 2.22
C VAL A 327 34.92 15.46 2.51
N ASN A 328 35.33 14.71 1.47
CA ASN A 328 36.32 13.63 1.56
C ASN A 328 35.99 12.52 2.57
N THR A 329 34.73 12.25 2.77
CA THR A 329 34.30 11.18 3.70
C THR A 329 34.52 9.82 3.05
N VAL A 330 35.48 9.07 3.57
CA VAL A 330 35.70 7.68 3.20
C VAL A 330 35.23 6.79 4.35
N GLY A 331 34.04 6.28 4.22
CA GLY A 331 33.50 5.21 5.07
C GLY A 331 33.43 5.52 6.56
N GLY A 332 32.28 5.94 7.06
CA GLY A 332 31.99 5.95 8.49
C GLY A 332 31.17 7.13 9.00
N GLY A 333 29.87 7.05 8.91
CA GLY A 333 28.95 7.72 9.84
C GLY A 333 28.60 9.19 9.62
N THR A 334 29.38 9.93 8.86
CA THR A 334 29.13 11.34 8.50
C THR A 334 29.30 11.50 7.01
N ASP A 335 28.22 11.32 6.28
CA ASP A 335 28.16 11.48 4.84
C ASP A 335 26.91 12.29 4.47
N ASN A 336 26.86 12.76 3.22
CA ASN A 336 25.70 13.49 2.71
C ASN A 336 24.62 12.47 2.33
N LYS A 337 23.95 11.95 3.35
CA LYS A 337 22.91 10.94 3.25
C LYS A 337 21.57 11.58 2.89
N ASN A 338 20.81 10.89 2.07
CA ASN A 338 19.43 11.19 1.80
C ASN A 338 18.60 9.90 1.84
N SER A 339 17.57 9.82 2.68
CA SER A 339 16.76 8.62 2.88
C SER A 339 15.27 8.89 2.68
N VAL A 340 14.54 7.85 2.31
CA VAL A 340 13.09 7.88 2.15
C VAL A 340 12.47 6.62 2.74
N TYR A 341 11.30 6.75 3.33
CA TYR A 341 10.36 5.65 3.53
C TYR A 341 8.99 6.02 2.97
N LEU A 342 8.16 5.01 2.69
CA LEU A 342 6.81 5.19 2.20
C LEU A 342 5.82 4.77 3.27
N GLU A 343 4.97 5.69 3.73
CA GLU A 343 3.76 5.38 4.48
C GLU A 343 2.67 4.96 3.49
N TYR A 344 1.86 3.96 3.83
CA TYR A 344 0.82 3.42 2.94
C TYR A 344 -0.39 2.92 3.72
N SER A 345 -1.56 2.94 3.09
CA SER A 345 -2.78 2.35 3.66
C SER A 345 -2.58 0.85 3.87
N ASN A 346 -2.59 0.40 5.11
CA ASN A 346 -2.31 -0.98 5.48
C ASN A 346 -3.54 -1.76 5.97
N ASN A 347 -4.68 -1.08 6.21
CA ASN A 347 -5.85 -1.68 6.83
C ASN A 347 -7.14 -1.32 6.07
N PRO A 348 -7.77 -2.26 5.35
CA PRO A 348 -8.99 -1.98 4.59
C PRO A 348 -10.23 -1.68 5.48
N ARG A 349 -10.17 -1.98 6.79
CA ARG A 349 -11.24 -1.65 7.74
C ARG A 349 -11.21 -0.18 8.16
N ILE A 350 -10.02 0.42 8.22
CA ILE A 350 -9.76 1.73 8.82
C ILE A 350 -8.95 2.56 7.84
N SER A 351 -9.60 3.48 7.14
CA SER A 351 -8.98 4.27 6.07
C SER A 351 -7.83 5.18 6.54
N THR A 352 -7.79 5.52 7.83
CA THR A 352 -6.74 6.35 8.42
C THR A 352 -5.54 5.55 8.95
N SER A 353 -5.60 4.21 8.90
CA SER A 353 -4.51 3.35 9.34
C SER A 353 -3.42 3.31 8.27
N LEU A 354 -2.22 3.70 8.64
CA LEU A 354 -1.03 3.67 7.81
C LEU A 354 0.05 2.83 8.45
N ASP A 355 0.89 2.23 7.64
CA ASP A 355 2.15 1.64 8.04
C ASP A 355 3.24 2.10 7.07
N HIS A 356 4.49 1.77 7.30
CA HIS A 356 5.59 2.26 6.49
C HIS A 356 6.55 1.14 6.05
N THR A 357 7.21 1.38 4.93
CA THR A 357 8.26 0.51 4.41
C THR A 357 9.57 0.69 5.20
N PRO A 358 10.52 -0.24 5.09
CA PRO A 358 11.91 0.04 5.41
C PRO A 358 12.40 1.29 4.65
N GLU A 359 13.39 1.97 5.25
CA GLU A 359 14.06 3.09 4.58
C GLU A 359 14.91 2.62 3.39
N SER A 360 14.91 3.44 2.33
CA SER A 360 15.88 3.39 1.24
C SER A 360 16.75 4.63 1.28
N GLU A 361 18.06 4.48 1.15
CA GLU A 361 19.03 5.59 1.28
C GLU A 361 19.99 5.65 0.10
N VAL A 362 20.43 6.87 -0.19
CA VAL A 362 21.51 7.16 -1.14
C VAL A 362 22.53 8.11 -0.50
N ARG A 363 23.73 8.16 -1.07
CA ARG A 363 24.82 9.00 -0.60
C ARG A 363 25.39 9.85 -1.72
N VAL A 364 25.68 11.11 -1.39
CA VAL A 364 26.31 12.04 -2.32
C VAL A 364 27.70 12.43 -1.77
N TYR A 365 28.69 12.19 -2.59
CA TYR A 365 30.08 12.48 -2.23
C TYR A 365 30.53 13.81 -2.84
N THR A 366 31.47 14.48 -2.17
CA THR A 366 32.17 15.62 -2.70
C THR A 366 33.60 15.62 -2.19
N TYR A 367 34.51 16.15 -2.98
CA TYR A 367 35.92 16.05 -2.70
C TYR A 367 36.58 17.42 -2.72
N GLN A 368 37.53 17.62 -1.83
CA GLN A 368 38.38 18.80 -1.80
C GLN A 368 39.78 18.41 -2.18
N LEU A 369 40.36 19.12 -3.17
CA LEU A 369 41.73 18.97 -3.55
C LEU A 369 42.60 20.00 -2.80
N ASN A 370 43.49 19.53 -1.95
CA ASN A 370 44.46 20.36 -1.26
C ASN A 370 45.81 20.22 -1.95
N ASN A 371 46.32 21.33 -2.49
CA ASN A 371 47.63 21.38 -3.15
C ASN A 371 48.56 22.27 -2.37
N THR A 372 49.75 21.76 -2.04
CA THR A 372 50.81 22.53 -1.43
C THR A 372 52.06 22.50 -2.34
N LYS A 373 52.62 23.65 -2.65
CA LYS A 373 53.85 23.77 -3.38
C LYS A 373 55.01 23.91 -2.39
N TYR A 374 56.00 23.07 -2.54
CA TYR A 374 57.24 23.13 -1.78
C TYR A 374 58.38 23.71 -2.64
N ARG A 375 59.39 24.30 -2.03
CA ARG A 375 60.50 24.90 -2.69
C ARG A 375 61.48 23.84 -3.26
N ASP A 376 61.93 22.93 -2.43
CA ASP A 376 62.92 21.91 -2.76
C ASP A 376 62.37 20.49 -2.48
N ASP A 377 61.86 20.26 -1.30
CA ASP A 377 61.27 19.00 -0.83
C ASP A 377 60.03 19.27 0.01
N ASP A 378 59.29 18.23 0.37
CA ASP A 378 58.05 18.28 1.15
C ASP A 378 58.26 18.39 2.67
N THR A 379 59.45 18.88 3.09
CA THR A 379 59.76 19.12 4.49
C THR A 379 58.89 20.28 5.01
N PRO A 380 58.18 20.12 6.15
CA PRO A 380 57.46 21.22 6.78
C PRO A 380 58.33 22.47 7.00
N GLY A 381 57.85 23.62 6.53
CA GLY A 381 58.55 24.89 6.54
C GLY A 381 59.19 25.28 5.19
N ASN A 382 59.19 24.36 4.19
CA ASN A 382 59.60 24.63 2.83
C ASN A 382 58.45 25.01 1.90
N GLU A 383 57.25 25.25 2.44
CA GLU A 383 56.07 25.65 1.68
C GLU A 383 56.33 26.99 0.96
N LEU A 384 55.99 27.03 -0.33
CA LEU A 384 56.15 28.20 -1.17
C LEU A 384 54.92 29.08 -1.15
N ALA A 385 54.92 30.10 -0.33
CA ALA A 385 53.82 31.06 -0.26
C ALA A 385 53.64 31.79 -1.61
N GLY A 386 52.39 32.02 -2.01
CA GLY A 386 52.02 32.72 -3.24
C GLY A 386 52.14 31.89 -4.52
N ALA A 387 52.35 30.57 -4.42
CA ALA A 387 52.30 29.68 -5.58
C ALA A 387 50.84 29.62 -6.15
N GLY A 388 50.72 29.89 -7.43
CA GLY A 388 49.45 29.77 -8.15
C GLY A 388 49.29 28.37 -8.74
N PHE A 389 48.05 27.84 -8.62
CA PHE A 389 47.63 26.57 -9.22
C PHE A 389 46.53 26.82 -10.23
N ARG A 390 46.46 25.99 -11.27
CA ARG A 390 45.34 25.96 -12.20
C ARG A 390 44.80 24.53 -12.26
N LEU A 391 43.52 24.38 -11.98
CA LEU A 391 42.80 23.13 -12.15
C LEU A 391 42.13 23.11 -13.53
N TYR A 392 42.27 22.02 -14.26
CA TYR A 392 41.63 21.80 -15.56
C TYR A 392 40.70 20.61 -15.46
N SER A 393 39.52 20.75 -16.01
CA SER A 393 38.61 19.61 -16.21
C SER A 393 38.99 18.85 -17.49
N GLY A 394 39.06 17.53 -17.43
CA GLY A 394 39.38 16.66 -18.57
C GLY A 394 40.76 16.02 -18.52
N LYS A 395 41.05 15.16 -19.50
CA LYS A 395 42.37 14.52 -19.65
C LYS A 395 43.37 15.55 -20.18
N VAL A 396 44.26 16.04 -19.32
CA VAL A 396 45.41 16.88 -19.75
C VAL A 396 46.64 15.99 -19.83
N GLN A 397 47.21 15.87 -21.02
CA GLN A 397 48.49 15.19 -21.22
C GLN A 397 49.62 16.22 -21.01
N PHE A 398 50.38 16.07 -19.95
CA PHE A 398 51.57 16.87 -19.73
C PHE A 398 52.74 16.22 -20.46
N THR A 399 53.29 16.92 -21.44
CA THR A 399 54.62 16.60 -21.98
C THR A 399 55.67 17.28 -21.13
N ARG A 400 56.60 16.54 -20.58
CA ARG A 400 57.75 17.05 -19.89
C ARG A 400 58.82 17.41 -20.94
N ASP A 401 58.92 18.68 -21.29
CA ASP A 401 60.08 19.15 -22.02
C ASP A 401 61.26 19.31 -21.06
N TYR A 402 62.12 18.33 -21.09
CA TYR A 402 63.52 18.52 -20.53
C TYR A 402 64.35 19.23 -21.56
N THR A 403 64.22 20.53 -21.66
CA THR A 403 65.32 21.38 -22.17
C THR A 403 66.12 21.85 -20.96
N GLY A 404 67.27 21.21 -20.77
CA GLY A 404 68.19 21.39 -19.69
C GLY A 404 68.80 22.77 -19.52
#